data_e98a6eb8cfa9534f15f7b324d0bbbf7e
#
_entry.id   e98a6eb8cfa9534f15f7b324d0bbbf7e
#
_cell.length_a   1.000
_cell.length_b   1.000
_cell.length_c   1.000
_cell.angle_alpha   90.00
_cell.angle_beta   90.00
_cell.angle_gamma   90.00
#
_symmetry.space_group_name_H-M   'P 1'
#
loop_
_entity.id
_entity.type
_entity.pdbx_description
1 polymer ?
#
loop_
_entity_poly.entity_id
_entity_poly.type
_entity_poly.pdbx_seq_one_letter_code
_entity_poly.pdbx_strand_id
1 'polypeptide(L)'
;MITLGGRSFGGPFLLPLWSAPAASGLYAVMVPGWRLLTFRALYFGQAGDFSQNDLRRHPRYAEWLSIGGTDWNLYIATHEMPFSTEAGRQAAERNLTCSYRPEFSENKG
;
A
#
# COMPACT_ATOMS: atom_id res chain seq x y z
N MET A 1 -0.75 -13.25 3.73
CA MET A 1 0.60 -12.71 3.46
C MET A 1 0.87 -12.70 1.96
N ILE A 2 1.46 -11.65 1.46
CA ILE A 2 1.73 -11.48 0.04
C ILE A 2 3.16 -10.94 -0.13
N THR A 3 3.82 -11.32 -1.22
CA THR A 3 5.18 -10.84 -1.52
C THR A 3 5.12 -9.84 -2.67
N LEU A 4 5.67 -8.66 -2.45
CA LEU A 4 5.73 -7.59 -3.44
C LEU A 4 7.15 -7.07 -3.50
N GLY A 5 7.77 -7.11 -4.69
CA GLY A 5 9.13 -6.62 -4.88
C GLY A 5 10.16 -7.28 -3.97
N GLY A 6 10.00 -8.56 -3.67
CA GLY A 6 10.88 -9.31 -2.79
C GLY A 6 10.65 -9.08 -1.30
N ARG A 7 9.66 -8.27 -0.92
CA ARG A 7 9.32 -8.00 0.48
C ARG A 7 8.00 -8.67 0.87
N SER A 8 7.95 -9.17 2.09
CA SER A 8 6.77 -9.84 2.64
C SER A 8 5.83 -8.79 3.24
N PHE A 9 4.60 -8.75 2.77
CA PHE A 9 3.57 -7.84 3.27
C PHE A 9 2.51 -8.63 4.02
N GLY A 10 2.04 -8.10 5.13
CA GLY A 10 0.88 -8.62 5.84
C GLY A 10 -0.40 -8.23 5.12
N GLY A 11 -1.40 -9.08 5.19
CA GLY A 11 -2.67 -8.89 4.49
C GLY A 11 -2.72 -9.67 3.18
N PRO A 12 -3.46 -9.19 2.15
CA PRO A 12 -4.22 -7.94 2.11
C PRO A 12 -5.43 -7.92 3.04
N PHE A 13 -5.70 -6.76 3.61
CA PHE A 13 -6.87 -6.54 4.47
C PHE A 13 -7.85 -5.62 3.76
N LEU A 14 -9.15 -5.85 3.93
CA LEU A 14 -10.16 -4.91 3.45
C LEU A 14 -9.96 -3.56 4.13
N LEU A 15 -9.85 -2.50 3.35
CA LEU A 15 -9.57 -1.17 3.88
C LEU A 15 -10.58 -0.71 4.93
N PRO A 16 -11.91 -0.88 4.74
CA PRO A 16 -12.88 -0.44 5.76
C PRO A 16 -12.78 -1.18 7.09
N LEU A 17 -12.24 -2.41 7.08
CA LEU A 17 -12.11 -3.25 8.28
C LEU A 17 -10.70 -3.20 8.87
N TRP A 18 -9.77 -2.56 8.19
CA TRP A 18 -8.38 -2.53 8.62
C TRP A 18 -8.20 -1.61 9.83
N SER A 19 -7.56 -2.14 10.86
CA SER A 19 -7.19 -1.38 12.04
C SER A 19 -5.69 -1.09 11.95
N ALA A 20 -5.34 0.16 11.69
CA ALA A 20 -3.96 0.55 11.45
C ALA A 20 -3.12 0.44 12.71
N PRO A 21 -2.04 -0.35 12.72
CA PRO A 21 -1.17 -0.47 13.88
C PRO A 21 -0.32 0.80 14.07
N ALA A 22 0.12 1.03 15.31
CA ALA A 22 1.08 2.09 15.63
C ALA A 22 2.49 1.61 15.25
N ALA A 23 2.77 1.54 13.96
CA ALA A 23 4.02 1.01 13.44
C ALA A 23 4.41 1.79 12.19
N SER A 24 5.71 1.80 11.89
CA SER A 24 6.25 2.42 10.68
C SER A 24 6.54 1.38 9.61
N GLY A 25 6.50 1.78 8.36
CA GLY A 25 6.85 0.90 7.26
C GLY A 25 6.27 1.33 5.93
N LEU A 26 6.11 0.33 5.05
CA LEU A 26 5.56 0.49 3.72
C LEU A 26 4.13 -0.03 3.69
N TYR A 27 3.32 0.54 2.82
CA TYR A 27 1.99 0.01 2.55
C TYR A 27 1.72 -0.04 1.04
N ALA A 28 0.81 -0.93 0.66
CA ALA A 28 0.35 -1.04 -0.71
C ALA A 28 -1.18 -0.98 -0.71
N VAL A 29 -1.74 -0.13 -1.57
CA VAL A 29 -3.18 -0.10 -1.82
C VAL A 29 -3.45 -0.98 -3.01
N MET A 30 -4.39 -1.90 -2.88
CA MET A 30 -4.62 -2.96 -3.85
C MET A 30 -6.09 -3.11 -4.18
N VAL A 31 -6.36 -3.67 -5.36
CA VAL A 31 -7.68 -4.13 -5.77
C VAL A 31 -7.57 -5.58 -6.23
N PRO A 32 -8.70 -6.33 -6.31
CA PRO A 32 -8.67 -7.67 -6.89
C PRO A 32 -8.06 -7.64 -8.29
N GLY A 33 -7.22 -8.63 -8.57
CA GLY A 33 -6.60 -8.76 -9.88
C GLY A 33 -7.52 -9.38 -10.91
N TRP A 34 -6.97 -9.57 -12.12
CA TRP A 34 -7.73 -10.14 -13.24
C TRP A 34 -8.05 -11.63 -13.05
N ARG A 35 -7.23 -12.33 -12.24
CA ARG A 35 -7.44 -13.74 -11.91
C ARG A 35 -8.04 -13.86 -10.52
N LEU A 36 -8.84 -14.91 -10.32
CA LEU A 36 -9.40 -15.22 -9.01
C LEU A 36 -8.30 -15.36 -7.96
N LEU A 37 -8.52 -14.78 -6.78
CA LEU A 37 -7.61 -14.83 -5.62
C LEU A 37 -6.27 -14.10 -5.87
N THR A 38 -6.21 -13.21 -6.84
CA THR A 38 -5.04 -12.36 -7.07
C THR A 38 -5.37 -10.90 -6.78
N PHE A 39 -4.31 -10.11 -6.56
CA PHE A 39 -4.43 -8.68 -6.30
C PHE A 39 -3.45 -7.93 -7.18
N ARG A 40 -3.80 -6.71 -7.54
CA ARG A 40 -2.88 -5.80 -8.22
C ARG A 40 -2.72 -4.54 -7.41
N ALA A 41 -1.49 -4.02 -7.37
CA ALA A 41 -1.19 -2.82 -6.61
C ALA A 41 -1.54 -1.58 -7.40
N LEU A 42 -2.23 -0.64 -6.76
CA LEU A 42 -2.51 0.68 -7.32
C LEU A 42 -1.49 1.70 -6.88
N TYR A 43 -0.93 1.53 -5.68
CA TYR A 43 -0.09 2.55 -5.08
C TYR A 43 0.78 1.93 -3.99
N PHE A 44 2.02 2.39 -3.90
CA PHE A 44 2.91 2.10 -2.77
C PHE A 44 3.21 3.40 -2.04
N GLY A 45 3.19 3.34 -0.72
CA GLY A 45 3.51 4.47 0.12
C GLY A 45 4.33 4.06 1.33
N GLN A 46 4.72 5.04 2.13
CA GLN A 46 5.42 4.82 3.38
C GLN A 46 4.81 5.68 4.48
N ALA A 47 4.92 5.24 5.71
CA ALA A 47 4.41 5.97 6.85
C ALA A 47 5.32 5.77 8.06
N GLY A 48 5.50 6.84 8.83
CA GLY A 48 6.20 6.79 10.11
C GLY A 48 5.33 6.16 11.20
N ASP A 49 4.02 6.24 11.03
CA ASP A 49 3.05 5.61 11.93
C ASP A 49 1.76 5.39 11.16
N PHE A 50 1.45 4.13 10.87
CA PHE A 50 0.23 3.77 10.13
C PHE A 50 -1.04 4.28 10.81
N SER A 51 -1.07 4.31 12.14
CA SER A 51 -2.25 4.76 12.88
C SER A 51 -2.57 6.23 12.69
N GLN A 52 -1.58 7.04 12.27
CA GLN A 52 -1.74 8.45 11.99
C GLN A 52 -1.97 8.74 10.51
N ASN A 53 -1.93 7.73 9.66
CA ASN A 53 -2.02 7.87 8.22
C ASN A 53 -3.42 7.46 7.75
N ASP A 54 -4.33 8.43 7.68
CA ASP A 54 -5.69 8.19 7.20
C ASP A 54 -5.69 8.11 5.68
N LEU A 55 -5.78 6.90 5.16
CA LEU A 55 -5.75 6.66 3.72
C LEU A 55 -6.97 7.25 2.99
N ARG A 56 -8.09 7.42 3.69
CA ARG A 56 -9.29 8.03 3.08
C ARG A 56 -9.11 9.54 2.84
N ARG A 57 -8.13 10.15 3.48
CA ARG A 57 -7.74 11.55 3.24
C ARG A 57 -6.57 11.70 2.29
N HIS A 58 -6.06 10.58 1.78
CA HIS A 58 -4.95 10.61 0.85
C HIS A 58 -5.38 11.28 -0.47
N PRO A 59 -4.51 12.11 -1.11
CA PRO A 59 -4.86 12.77 -2.37
C PRO A 59 -5.28 11.82 -3.49
N ARG A 60 -4.81 10.58 -3.45
CA ARG A 60 -5.11 9.58 -4.46
C ARG A 60 -6.33 8.72 -4.14
N TYR A 61 -6.97 8.94 -3.00
CA TYR A 61 -8.07 8.07 -2.57
C TYR A 61 -9.21 8.01 -3.60
N ALA A 62 -9.56 9.15 -4.19
CA ALA A 62 -10.62 9.21 -5.19
C ALA A 62 -10.29 8.36 -6.43
N GLU A 63 -9.01 8.33 -6.83
CA GLU A 63 -8.55 7.51 -7.96
C GLU A 63 -8.65 6.03 -7.61
N TRP A 64 -8.22 5.63 -6.41
CA TRP A 64 -8.34 4.24 -5.96
C TRP A 64 -9.81 3.81 -5.91
N LEU A 65 -10.66 4.68 -5.40
CA LEU A 65 -12.09 4.40 -5.28
C LEU A 65 -12.74 4.24 -6.64
N SER A 66 -12.33 5.04 -7.63
CA SER A 66 -12.87 4.94 -8.98
C SER A 66 -12.52 3.60 -9.64
N ILE A 67 -11.36 3.04 -9.34
CA ILE A 67 -10.94 1.73 -9.88
C ILE A 67 -11.63 0.60 -9.15
N GLY A 68 -11.70 0.65 -7.82
CA GLY A 68 -12.36 -0.38 -7.03
C GLY A 68 -13.88 -0.34 -7.09
N GLY A 69 -14.45 0.84 -7.38
CA GLY A 69 -15.88 1.09 -7.41
C GLY A 69 -16.44 1.43 -6.03
N THR A 70 -15.91 0.85 -4.97
CA THR A 70 -16.30 1.09 -3.58
C THR A 70 -15.11 0.80 -2.68
N ASP A 71 -15.09 1.39 -1.47
CA ASP A 71 -14.03 1.15 -0.51
C ASP A 71 -14.05 -0.30 0.04
N TRP A 72 -15.15 -1.03 -0.12
CA TRP A 72 -15.23 -2.45 0.20
C TRP A 72 -14.50 -3.33 -0.82
N ASN A 73 -13.99 -2.74 -1.87
CA ASN A 73 -13.17 -3.42 -2.87
C ASN A 73 -11.71 -2.91 -2.87
N LEU A 74 -11.35 -2.09 -1.89
CA LEU A 74 -9.99 -1.63 -1.68
C LEU A 74 -9.35 -2.43 -0.56
N TYR A 75 -8.11 -2.84 -0.77
CA TYR A 75 -7.33 -3.64 0.15
C TYR A 75 -6.04 -2.94 0.49
N ILE A 76 -5.51 -3.22 1.66
CA ILE A 76 -4.22 -2.70 2.09
C ILE A 76 -3.32 -3.84 2.56
N ALA A 77 -2.07 -3.80 2.14
CA ALA A 77 -1.02 -4.68 2.62
C ALA A 77 0.08 -3.83 3.24
N THR A 78 0.70 -4.30 4.29
CA THR A 78 1.71 -3.54 5.03
C THR A 78 2.98 -4.35 5.25
N HIS A 79 4.11 -3.66 5.20
CA HIS A 79 5.42 -4.21 5.51
C HIS A 79 6.05 -3.33 6.59
N GLU A 80 6.08 -3.81 7.84
CA GLU A 80 6.60 -3.04 8.95
C GLU A 80 8.12 -2.90 8.87
N MET A 81 8.59 -1.70 9.14
CA MET A 81 10.02 -1.36 9.19
C MET A 81 10.30 -0.67 10.53
N PRO A 82 10.34 -1.42 11.64
CA PRO A 82 10.55 -0.83 12.96
C PRO A 82 11.86 -0.05 13.02
N PHE A 83 11.84 1.08 13.73
CA PHE A 83 13.03 1.92 13.91
C PHE A 83 13.61 2.47 12.60
N SER A 84 12.85 2.46 11.52
CA SER A 84 13.30 3.00 10.25
C SER A 84 13.24 4.53 10.23
N THR A 85 14.12 5.14 9.43
CA THR A 85 14.05 6.57 9.15
C THR A 85 13.14 6.84 7.97
N GLU A 86 12.66 8.09 7.84
CA GLU A 86 11.87 8.47 6.67
C GLU A 86 12.67 8.27 5.38
N ALA A 87 13.94 8.66 5.38
CA ALA A 87 14.81 8.48 4.21
C ALA A 87 14.94 7.00 3.83
N GLY A 88 15.09 6.12 4.82
CA GLY A 88 15.17 4.68 4.58
C GLY A 88 13.87 4.12 4.00
N ARG A 89 12.73 4.57 4.53
CA ARG A 89 11.42 4.15 4.01
C ARG A 89 11.17 4.66 2.59
N GLN A 90 11.56 5.91 2.30
CA GLN A 90 11.44 6.47 0.95
C GLN A 90 12.30 5.72 -0.05
N ALA A 91 13.52 5.34 0.33
CA ALA A 91 14.38 4.55 -0.53
C ALA A 91 13.78 3.16 -0.80
N ALA A 92 13.22 2.51 0.21
CA ALA A 92 12.56 1.22 0.06
C ALA A 92 11.32 1.33 -0.83
N GLU A 93 10.53 2.39 -0.68
CA GLU A 93 9.38 2.67 -1.53
C GLU A 93 9.78 2.82 -3.00
N ARG A 94 10.85 3.58 -3.26
CA ARG A 94 11.35 3.75 -4.63
C ARG A 94 11.79 2.42 -5.23
N ASN A 95 12.51 1.61 -4.48
CA ASN A 95 12.93 0.29 -4.94
C ASN A 95 11.74 -0.61 -5.25
N LEU A 96 10.74 -0.59 -4.39
CA LEU A 96 9.51 -1.37 -4.57
C LEU A 96 8.77 -0.91 -5.82
N THR A 97 8.63 0.40 -6.01
CA THR A 97 7.95 0.97 -7.17
C THR A 97 8.67 0.62 -8.47
N CYS A 98 10.00 0.64 -8.47
CA CYS A 98 10.79 0.24 -9.65
C CYS A 98 10.67 -1.25 -9.94
N SER A 99 10.53 -2.08 -8.92
CA SER A 99 10.43 -3.54 -9.08
C SER A 99 9.02 -4.00 -9.44
N TYR A 100 8.00 -3.25 -9.02
CA TYR A 100 6.60 -3.65 -9.15
C TYR A 100 5.74 -2.46 -9.56
N ARG A 101 5.81 -1.98 -10.69
CA ARG A 101 5.16 -0.74 -11.18
C ARG A 101 3.66 -0.66 -10.84
N PRO A 102 3.27 0.06 -9.77
CA PRO A 102 1.86 0.26 -9.47
C PRO A 102 1.23 1.27 -10.44
N GLU A 103 -0.09 1.26 -10.54
CA GLU A 103 -0.81 2.12 -11.48
C GLU A 103 -0.72 3.60 -11.10
N PHE A 104 -0.69 3.92 -9.80
CA PHE A 104 -0.62 5.29 -9.30
C PHE A 104 0.58 5.45 -8.38
N SER A 105 1.75 5.63 -8.93
CA SER A 105 2.94 5.90 -8.14
C SER A 105 3.31 7.37 -8.22
N GLU A 106 3.69 7.96 -7.08
CA GLU A 106 4.25 9.31 -7.05
C GLU A 106 5.66 9.35 -7.60
N ASN A 107 6.33 8.21 -7.65
CA ASN A 107 7.70 8.08 -8.13
C ASN A 107 7.74 7.55 -9.56
N LYS A 108 6.88 8.03 -10.41
CA LYS A 108 6.96 7.70 -11.83
C LYS A 108 8.30 8.19 -12.38
N GLY A 109 9.10 7.26 -12.75
CA GLY A 109 10.38 7.54 -13.38
C GLY A 109 10.21 8.11 -14.75
#